data_8ab3830aadcb231dcef8d5fd09704313
#
_entry.id   8ab3830aadcb231dcef8d5fd09704313
#
_cell.length_a   1.000
_cell.length_b   1.000
_cell.length_c   1.000
_cell.angle_alpha   90.00
_cell.angle_beta   90.00
_cell.angle_gamma   90.00
#
_symmetry.space_group_name_H-M   'P 1'
#
loop_
_entity.id
_entity.type
_entity.pdbx_description
1 polymer ?
#
loop_
_entity_poly.entity_id
_entity_poly.type
_entity_poly.pdbx_seq_one_letter_code
_entity_poly.pdbx_strand_id
1 'polypeptide(L)'
;KFCFPGPARYLSNMKQLKYPLLILTFCLTGLATHAGEQYMLERLSNENGLSNNSVNCFCEDSRHRLWVGTWDGLNVYDGRTFRIYRHKRNSPGSIGNNVVRQIIEQDSLTIWVVTNDCVSRWDERTQLFTNYRPGYENISPKGTLSCLMGKTSRQEMLVCVKQQGFYLYRTEDKESQFVPVRGGDSAVLSMLLDDTDRIYLLTESREIRCYRLLLDESGKIPVLTEESPLETERPVSDMVLAGNMLVINYGKTLETV
;
A
#
# COMPACT_ATOMS: atom_id res chain seq x y z
N LYS A 1 30.72 61.82 -54.12
CA LYS A 1 29.40 62.06 -53.58
C LYS A 1 28.90 60.72 -52.95
N PHE A 2 29.09 60.56 -51.70
CA PHE A 2 28.49 59.43 -50.94
C PHE A 2 27.06 59.80 -50.62
N CYS A 3 26.10 59.01 -51.10
CA CYS A 3 24.69 59.15 -50.80
C CYS A 3 24.40 58.25 -49.64
N PHE A 4 24.04 58.80 -48.45
CA PHE A 4 23.59 58.06 -47.31
C PHE A 4 22.13 57.66 -47.56
N PRO A 5 21.75 56.41 -47.41
CA PRO A 5 20.34 55.99 -47.50
C PRO A 5 19.56 56.49 -46.28
N GLY A 6 18.45 57.17 -46.56
CA GLY A 6 17.58 57.78 -45.56
C GLY A 6 16.93 56.79 -44.56
N PRO A 7 16.36 57.30 -43.46
CA PRO A 7 15.89 56.48 -42.30
C PRO A 7 14.80 55.46 -42.59
N ALA A 8 14.14 55.52 -43.77
CA ALA A 8 13.07 54.60 -44.11
C ALA A 8 13.55 53.18 -44.48
N ARG A 9 14.81 52.97 -44.85
CA ARG A 9 15.37 51.65 -45.18
C ARG A 9 15.84 50.89 -43.94
N TYR A 10 16.12 51.57 -42.81
CA TYR A 10 16.51 50.90 -41.56
C TYR A 10 15.33 50.21 -40.86
N LEU A 11 14.10 50.76 -41.00
CA LEU A 11 12.92 50.22 -40.37
C LEU A 11 12.34 48.97 -41.10
N SER A 12 12.63 48.80 -42.42
CA SER A 12 12.20 47.62 -43.15
C SER A 12 13.04 46.38 -42.81
N ASN A 13 14.31 46.54 -42.45
CA ASN A 13 15.16 45.43 -42.05
C ASN A 13 14.92 44.94 -40.60
N MET A 14 14.41 45.81 -39.74
CA MET A 14 14.03 45.39 -38.37
C MET A 14 12.78 44.55 -38.29
N LYS A 15 11.88 44.69 -39.26
CA LYS A 15 10.66 43.82 -39.34
C LYS A 15 10.99 42.37 -39.73
N GLN A 16 12.04 42.17 -40.53
CA GLN A 16 12.47 40.82 -40.96
C GLN A 16 13.22 40.05 -39.84
N LEU A 17 13.78 40.76 -38.83
CA LEU A 17 14.55 40.13 -37.75
C LEU A 17 13.69 39.65 -36.59
N LYS A 18 12.42 40.10 -36.49
CA LYS A 18 11.53 39.72 -35.38
C LYS A 18 11.09 38.26 -35.42
N TYR A 19 10.87 37.72 -36.61
CA TYR A 19 10.39 36.33 -36.74
C TYR A 19 11.49 35.29 -36.51
N PRO A 20 12.71 35.41 -37.06
CA PRO A 20 13.76 34.43 -36.76
C PRO A 20 14.21 34.46 -35.30
N LEU A 21 14.18 35.63 -34.63
CA LEU A 21 14.48 35.72 -33.20
C LEU A 21 13.39 35.08 -32.34
N LEU A 22 12.12 35.19 -32.74
CA LEU A 22 10.98 34.59 -32.05
C LEU A 22 10.94 33.06 -32.26
N ILE A 23 11.34 32.58 -33.44
CA ILE A 23 11.51 31.16 -33.73
C ILE A 23 12.71 30.59 -32.96
N LEU A 24 13.81 31.33 -32.86
CA LEU A 24 14.97 30.90 -32.11
C LEU A 24 14.70 30.81 -30.60
N THR A 25 13.95 31.76 -30.03
CA THR A 25 13.51 31.68 -28.63
C THR A 25 12.54 30.54 -28.41
N PHE A 26 11.62 30.26 -29.33
CA PHE A 26 10.69 29.13 -29.26
C PHE A 26 11.42 27.80 -29.39
N CYS A 27 12.43 27.69 -30.27
CA CYS A 27 13.27 26.48 -30.35
C CYS A 27 14.13 26.27 -29.10
N LEU A 28 14.67 27.34 -28.50
CA LEU A 28 15.47 27.27 -27.28
C LEU A 28 14.63 26.88 -26.05
N THR A 29 13.37 27.34 -25.97
CA THR A 29 12.46 26.92 -24.89
C THR A 29 11.92 25.50 -25.10
N GLY A 30 11.76 25.05 -26.37
CA GLY A 30 11.37 23.66 -26.69
C GLY A 30 12.45 22.62 -26.40
N LEU A 31 13.74 23.01 -26.41
CA LEU A 31 14.86 22.14 -26.08
C LEU A 31 15.06 21.96 -24.54
N ALA A 32 14.52 22.88 -23.75
CA ALA A 32 14.66 22.82 -22.27
C ALA A 32 13.69 21.89 -21.56
N THR A 33 12.71 21.30 -22.26
CA THR A 33 11.66 20.48 -21.64
C THR A 33 11.94 18.97 -21.64
N HIS A 34 13.11 18.52 -22.07
CA HIS A 34 13.55 17.14 -22.01
C HIS A 34 14.75 16.95 -21.07
N ALA A 35 14.70 17.55 -19.90
CA ALA A 35 15.46 17.04 -18.78
C ALA A 35 14.75 15.74 -18.35
N GLY A 36 15.10 14.62 -18.95
CA GLY A 36 14.65 13.32 -18.52
C GLY A 36 15.01 13.19 -17.03
N GLU A 37 14.04 12.86 -16.19
CA GLU A 37 14.30 12.53 -14.80
C GLU A 37 15.35 11.43 -14.79
N GLN A 38 16.54 11.74 -14.32
CA GLN A 38 17.59 10.74 -14.11
C GLN A 38 17.24 9.99 -12.84
N TYR A 39 16.59 8.84 -13.00
CA TYR A 39 16.38 7.93 -11.88
C TYR A 39 17.71 7.29 -11.49
N MET A 40 18.13 7.54 -10.26
CA MET A 40 19.27 6.83 -9.68
C MET A 40 18.74 5.55 -9.05
N LEU A 41 19.10 4.39 -9.61
CA LEU A 41 18.73 3.09 -9.08
C LEU A 41 19.75 2.67 -8.01
N GLU A 42 19.27 2.45 -6.78
CA GLU A 42 20.05 1.91 -5.69
C GLU A 42 19.54 0.49 -5.35
N ARG A 43 20.45 -0.46 -5.23
CA ARG A 43 20.13 -1.81 -4.79
C ARG A 43 20.34 -1.93 -3.29
N LEU A 44 19.27 -2.14 -2.55
CA LEU A 44 19.31 -2.45 -1.12
C LEU A 44 19.32 -3.96 -0.89
N SER A 45 20.28 -4.45 -0.13
CA SER A 45 20.47 -5.88 0.16
C SER A 45 20.95 -6.08 1.61
N ASN A 46 21.18 -7.34 1.99
CA ASN A 46 21.79 -7.65 3.29
C ASN A 46 23.21 -7.05 3.47
N GLU A 47 23.92 -6.80 2.38
CA GLU A 47 25.22 -6.09 2.41
C GLU A 47 25.05 -4.63 2.82
N ASN A 48 23.89 -4.04 2.58
CA ASN A 48 23.54 -2.67 3.00
C ASN A 48 22.82 -2.62 4.35
N GLY A 49 22.63 -3.77 5.02
CA GLY A 49 21.99 -3.85 6.33
C GLY A 49 20.54 -4.34 6.35
N LEU A 50 19.97 -4.76 5.20
CA LEU A 50 18.67 -5.43 5.17
C LEU A 50 18.77 -6.79 5.90
N SER A 51 17.76 -7.16 6.65
CA SER A 51 17.77 -8.39 7.45
C SER A 51 17.82 -9.68 6.64
N ASN A 52 17.18 -9.67 5.46
CA ASN A 52 17.15 -10.79 4.53
C ASN A 52 16.80 -10.31 3.11
N ASN A 53 17.43 -10.88 2.08
CA ASN A 53 17.17 -10.51 0.68
C ASN A 53 15.82 -11.00 0.13
N SER A 54 15.17 -11.95 0.82
CA SER A 54 13.82 -12.40 0.45
C SER A 54 12.77 -11.45 1.01
N VAL A 55 12.47 -10.41 0.25
CA VAL A 55 11.47 -9.40 0.57
C VAL A 55 10.08 -9.93 0.20
N ASN A 56 9.14 -9.87 1.13
CA ASN A 56 7.74 -10.27 0.93
C ASN A 56 6.81 -9.07 0.66
N CYS A 57 7.06 -7.95 1.33
CA CYS A 57 6.22 -6.76 1.25
C CYS A 57 7.02 -5.51 1.63
N PHE A 58 6.49 -4.36 1.24
CA PHE A 58 7.00 -3.06 1.67
C PHE A 58 5.86 -2.05 1.78
N CYS A 59 6.10 -0.99 2.55
CA CYS A 59 5.17 0.11 2.74
C CYS A 59 5.98 1.38 3.01
N GLU A 60 5.73 2.45 2.28
CA GLU A 60 6.21 3.78 2.64
C GLU A 60 5.22 4.40 3.63
N ASP A 61 5.72 4.88 4.77
CA ASP A 61 4.88 5.54 5.75
C ASP A 61 4.77 7.05 5.49
N SER A 62 3.85 7.70 6.18
CA SER A 62 3.59 9.13 6.07
C SER A 62 4.78 10.02 6.47
N ARG A 63 5.85 9.44 7.02
CA ARG A 63 7.13 10.09 7.34
C ARG A 63 8.21 9.78 6.30
N HIS A 64 7.84 9.21 5.15
CA HIS A 64 8.76 8.80 4.07
C HIS A 64 9.82 7.78 4.50
N ARG A 65 9.53 6.94 5.50
CA ARG A 65 10.36 5.79 5.84
C ARG A 65 9.85 4.57 5.07
N LEU A 66 10.76 3.77 4.55
CA LEU A 66 10.42 2.53 3.88
C LEU A 66 10.45 1.36 4.86
N TRP A 67 9.28 0.80 5.13
CA TRP A 67 9.12 -0.43 5.89
C TRP A 67 9.24 -1.62 4.97
N VAL A 68 10.13 -2.56 5.27
CA VAL A 68 10.41 -3.74 4.43
C VAL A 68 10.25 -5.01 5.24
N GLY A 69 9.27 -5.80 4.87
CA GLY A 69 9.00 -7.12 5.46
C GLY A 69 9.74 -8.21 4.72
N THR A 70 10.50 -9.02 5.47
CA THR A 70 11.31 -10.10 4.92
C THR A 70 10.99 -11.45 5.57
N TRP A 71 11.70 -12.49 5.15
CA TRP A 71 11.66 -13.79 5.80
C TRP A 71 12.36 -13.82 7.17
N ASP A 72 13.19 -12.83 7.52
CA ASP A 72 13.91 -12.78 8.77
C ASP A 72 13.90 -11.40 9.44
N GLY A 73 12.74 -10.80 9.54
CA GLY A 73 12.50 -9.58 10.28
C GLY A 73 11.80 -8.50 9.48
N LEU A 74 11.38 -7.49 10.24
CA LEU A 74 10.85 -6.23 9.74
C LEU A 74 11.97 -5.20 9.76
N ASN A 75 12.14 -4.47 8.67
CA ASN A 75 13.16 -3.45 8.52
C ASN A 75 12.51 -2.09 8.30
N VAL A 76 13.13 -1.05 8.84
CA VAL A 76 12.76 0.34 8.55
C VAL A 76 13.99 1.06 8.00
N TYR A 77 13.87 1.58 6.79
CA TYR A 77 14.90 2.34 6.10
C TYR A 77 14.53 3.82 6.10
N ASP A 78 15.42 4.66 6.61
CA ASP A 78 15.24 6.11 6.73
C ASP A 78 15.91 6.92 5.61
N GLY A 79 16.34 6.24 4.52
CA GLY A 79 17.13 6.82 3.44
C GLY A 79 18.65 6.70 3.66
N ARG A 80 19.10 6.17 4.81
CA ARG A 80 20.53 6.02 5.15
C ARG A 80 20.85 4.68 5.77
N THR A 81 20.06 4.26 6.77
CA THR A 81 20.33 3.08 7.57
C THR A 81 19.09 2.23 7.77
N PHE A 82 19.31 0.93 7.97
CA PHE A 82 18.26 -0.01 8.36
C PHE A 82 18.19 -0.15 9.87
N ARG A 83 16.97 -0.02 10.44
CA ARG A 83 16.64 -0.52 11.76
C ARG A 83 15.89 -1.83 11.61
N ILE A 84 16.35 -2.88 12.30
CA ILE A 84 15.79 -4.23 12.15
C ILE A 84 15.04 -4.61 13.43
N TYR A 85 13.81 -5.11 13.26
CA TYR A 85 12.99 -5.68 14.31
C TYR A 85 12.84 -7.17 14.09
N ARG A 86 13.20 -7.95 15.11
CA ARG A 86 13.08 -9.41 15.13
C ARG A 86 12.32 -9.86 16.36
N HIS A 87 11.64 -11.00 16.22
CA HIS A 87 11.04 -11.66 17.35
C HIS A 87 12.09 -12.03 18.40
N LYS A 88 11.83 -11.70 19.64
CA LYS A 88 12.66 -12.06 20.78
C LYS A 88 11.83 -12.85 21.78
N ARG A 89 12.22 -14.10 22.01
CA ARG A 89 11.57 -14.95 23.02
C ARG A 89 11.58 -14.25 24.38
N ASN A 90 10.44 -14.28 25.08
CA ASN A 90 10.25 -13.64 26.38
C ASN A 90 10.43 -12.10 26.38
N SER A 91 10.25 -11.45 25.24
CA SER A 91 10.24 -9.99 25.12
C SER A 91 8.88 -9.51 24.60
N PRO A 92 7.95 -9.15 25.49
CA PRO A 92 6.55 -8.88 25.10
C PRO A 92 6.40 -7.68 24.14
N GLY A 93 7.38 -6.80 24.08
CA GLY A 93 7.36 -5.67 23.15
C GLY A 93 8.02 -5.96 21.79
N SER A 94 8.44 -7.20 21.50
CA SER A 94 8.99 -7.56 20.19
C SER A 94 7.90 -7.95 19.19
N ILE A 95 8.23 -7.88 17.89
CA ILE A 95 7.33 -8.39 16.82
C ILE A 95 7.05 -9.89 17.04
N GLY A 96 5.86 -10.35 16.66
CA GLY A 96 5.40 -11.69 17.00
C GLY A 96 6.11 -12.83 16.26
N ASN A 97 6.57 -12.59 15.02
CA ASN A 97 7.36 -13.56 14.26
C ASN A 97 8.28 -12.84 13.28
N ASN A 98 9.38 -13.50 12.86
CA ASN A 98 10.34 -12.91 11.92
C ASN A 98 9.84 -12.91 10.46
N VAL A 99 8.93 -13.81 10.10
CA VAL A 99 8.40 -13.87 8.74
C VAL A 99 7.27 -12.86 8.61
N VAL A 100 7.56 -11.75 7.94
CA VAL A 100 6.60 -10.66 7.71
C VAL A 100 5.91 -10.88 6.38
N ARG A 101 4.57 -10.74 6.34
CA ARG A 101 3.73 -11.01 5.18
C ARG A 101 3.08 -9.76 4.59
N GLN A 102 2.67 -8.83 5.45
CA GLN A 102 2.01 -7.60 5.03
C GLN A 102 2.32 -6.47 6.01
N ILE A 103 2.37 -5.24 5.52
CA ILE A 103 2.58 -4.04 6.31
C ILE A 103 1.56 -2.99 5.87
N ILE A 104 0.88 -2.36 6.83
CA ILE A 104 -0.09 -1.29 6.58
C ILE A 104 0.11 -0.18 7.60
N GLU A 105 0.20 1.05 7.15
CA GLU A 105 0.11 2.22 8.00
C GLU A 105 -1.36 2.53 8.32
N GLN A 106 -1.73 2.49 9.60
CA GLN A 106 -3.03 2.95 10.05
C GLN A 106 -3.07 4.48 10.10
N ASP A 107 -2.10 5.04 10.79
CA ASP A 107 -1.88 6.48 10.94
C ASP A 107 -0.37 6.76 11.18
N SER A 108 0.02 8.03 11.30
CA SER A 108 1.42 8.43 11.47
C SER A 108 2.10 7.90 12.75
N LEU A 109 1.36 7.27 13.65
CA LEU A 109 1.85 6.71 14.91
C LEU A 109 1.73 5.19 14.98
N THR A 110 1.04 4.55 14.02
CA THR A 110 0.66 3.15 14.13
C THR A 110 0.90 2.40 12.83
N ILE A 111 1.76 1.39 12.90
CA ILE A 111 2.01 0.46 11.79
C ILE A 111 1.51 -0.93 12.17
N TRP A 112 0.77 -1.55 11.29
CA TRP A 112 0.33 -2.93 11.43
C TRP A 112 1.14 -3.86 10.56
N VAL A 113 1.47 -5.01 11.11
CA VAL A 113 2.34 -6.00 10.48
C VAL A 113 1.71 -7.38 10.62
N VAL A 114 1.37 -8.00 9.51
CA VAL A 114 0.96 -9.42 9.49
C VAL A 114 2.21 -10.27 9.43
N THR A 115 2.31 -11.19 10.37
CA THR A 115 3.38 -12.19 10.43
C THR A 115 2.81 -13.61 10.30
N ASN A 116 3.68 -14.63 10.29
CA ASN A 116 3.21 -16.01 10.23
C ASN A 116 2.39 -16.46 11.45
N ASP A 117 2.58 -15.84 12.63
CA ASP A 117 1.99 -16.32 13.87
C ASP A 117 0.95 -15.36 14.45
N CYS A 118 0.95 -14.10 14.03
CA CYS A 118 0.06 -13.10 14.61
C CYS A 118 0.01 -11.83 13.76
N VAL A 119 -0.86 -10.91 14.16
CA VAL A 119 -0.90 -9.52 13.71
C VAL A 119 -0.23 -8.67 14.78
N SER A 120 0.82 -7.96 14.43
CA SER A 120 1.60 -7.10 15.32
C SER A 120 1.30 -5.64 15.05
N ARG A 121 0.99 -4.86 16.09
CA ARG A 121 0.77 -3.42 16.04
C ARG A 121 1.98 -2.71 16.62
N TRP A 122 2.68 -1.93 15.80
CA TRP A 122 3.75 -1.04 16.22
C TRP A 122 3.17 0.29 16.71
N ASP A 123 3.66 0.76 17.85
CA ASP A 123 3.34 2.09 18.37
C ASP A 123 4.60 2.96 18.33
N GLU A 124 4.55 4.05 17.60
CA GLU A 124 5.68 4.96 17.40
C GLU A 124 6.12 5.68 18.69
N ARG A 125 5.21 5.88 19.64
CA ARG A 125 5.51 6.60 20.89
C ARG A 125 6.30 5.73 21.84
N THR A 126 5.92 4.47 21.96
CA THR A 126 6.57 3.50 22.86
C THR A 126 7.69 2.73 22.17
N GLN A 127 7.69 2.68 20.84
CA GLN A 127 8.57 1.85 20.01
C GLN A 127 8.50 0.36 20.38
N LEU A 128 7.30 -0.09 20.72
CA LEU A 128 7.02 -1.48 21.08
C LEU A 128 5.91 -2.05 20.17
N PHE A 129 5.93 -3.37 20.06
CA PHE A 129 4.87 -4.13 19.41
C PHE A 129 3.88 -4.67 20.42
N THR A 130 2.59 -4.64 20.06
CA THR A 130 1.54 -5.43 20.71
C THR A 130 1.10 -6.48 19.72
N ASN A 131 1.05 -7.75 20.14
CA ASN A 131 0.76 -8.88 19.28
C ASN A 131 -0.65 -9.42 19.54
N TYR A 132 -1.43 -9.61 18.47
CA TYR A 132 -2.81 -10.08 18.49
C TYR A 132 -2.94 -11.36 17.66
N ARG A 133 -3.86 -12.23 18.08
CA ARG A 133 -4.24 -13.45 17.36
C ARG A 133 -5.75 -13.50 17.22
N PRO A 134 -6.34 -12.70 16.29
CA PRO A 134 -7.78 -12.66 16.12
C PRO A 134 -8.36 -14.04 15.88
N GLY A 135 -9.42 -14.41 16.63
CA GLY A 135 -10.03 -15.73 16.57
C GLY A 135 -9.30 -16.85 17.33
N TYR A 136 -8.12 -16.57 17.89
CA TYR A 136 -7.32 -17.55 18.64
C TYR A 136 -6.93 -17.04 20.06
N GLU A 137 -7.69 -16.15 20.64
CA GLU A 137 -7.36 -15.50 21.92
C GLU A 137 -7.15 -16.48 23.08
N ASN A 138 -7.81 -17.66 23.01
CA ASN A 138 -7.72 -18.70 24.02
C ASN A 138 -7.09 -20.01 23.53
N ILE A 139 -6.56 -20.06 22.31
CA ILE A 139 -6.01 -21.27 21.71
C ILE A 139 -4.59 -20.96 21.24
N SER A 140 -3.63 -21.76 21.69
CA SER A 140 -2.28 -21.72 21.10
C SER A 140 -2.34 -22.35 19.70
N PRO A 141 -2.26 -21.57 18.60
CA PRO A 141 -2.36 -22.17 17.27
C PRO A 141 -1.17 -23.08 17.05
N LYS A 142 -1.44 -24.34 16.72
CA LYS A 142 -0.45 -25.23 16.16
C LYS A 142 -0.42 -24.94 14.66
N GLY A 143 0.42 -24.01 14.22
CA GLY A 143 0.55 -23.72 12.81
C GLY A 143 0.68 -22.24 12.48
N THR A 144 0.82 -21.96 11.20
CA THR A 144 0.93 -20.61 10.64
C THR A 144 -0.45 -19.93 10.61
N LEU A 145 -0.55 -18.73 11.17
CA LEU A 145 -1.73 -17.89 11.04
C LEU A 145 -1.72 -17.25 9.64
N SER A 146 -2.64 -17.64 8.78
CA SER A 146 -2.77 -17.02 7.47
C SER A 146 -3.81 -15.92 7.52
N CYS A 147 -3.34 -14.67 7.55
CA CYS A 147 -4.19 -13.48 7.58
C CYS A 147 -3.96 -12.60 6.38
N LEU A 148 -5.03 -11.88 6.00
CA LEU A 148 -5.01 -10.72 5.13
C LEU A 148 -5.56 -9.53 5.91
N MET A 149 -5.07 -8.35 5.65
CA MET A 149 -5.46 -7.15 6.38
C MET A 149 -5.72 -5.99 5.42
N GLY A 150 -6.70 -5.16 5.76
CA GLY A 150 -7.01 -3.93 5.07
C GLY A 150 -7.41 -2.83 6.04
N LYS A 151 -7.25 -1.59 5.64
CA LYS A 151 -7.61 -0.41 6.42
C LYS A 151 -8.90 0.18 5.87
N THR A 152 -9.88 0.43 6.76
CA THR A 152 -11.15 1.07 6.42
C THR A 152 -10.99 2.60 6.31
N SER A 153 -11.97 3.26 5.70
CA SER A 153 -12.06 4.73 5.65
C SER A 153 -12.08 5.37 7.04
N ARG A 154 -12.55 4.64 8.05
CA ARG A 154 -12.59 5.08 9.46
C ARG A 154 -11.30 4.81 10.21
N GLN A 155 -10.23 4.42 9.53
CA GLN A 155 -8.95 4.04 10.14
C GLN A 155 -9.02 2.80 11.05
N GLU A 156 -10.06 1.97 10.91
CA GLU A 156 -10.16 0.67 11.57
C GLU A 156 -9.42 -0.37 10.73
N MET A 157 -8.96 -1.45 11.37
CA MET A 157 -8.23 -2.51 10.68
C MET A 157 -9.12 -3.74 10.54
N LEU A 158 -9.47 -4.09 9.30
CA LEU A 158 -10.18 -5.33 8.97
C LEU A 158 -9.15 -6.44 8.72
N VAL A 159 -9.29 -7.54 9.43
CA VAL A 159 -8.43 -8.73 9.29
C VAL A 159 -9.29 -9.92 8.87
N CYS A 160 -8.93 -10.54 7.76
CA CYS A 160 -9.42 -11.84 7.36
C CYS A 160 -8.47 -12.92 7.88
N VAL A 161 -8.93 -13.76 8.77
CA VAL A 161 -8.24 -14.99 9.16
C VAL A 161 -8.77 -16.10 8.27
N LYS A 162 -7.91 -16.60 7.38
CA LYS A 162 -8.32 -17.59 6.35
C LYS A 162 -8.98 -18.80 6.98
N GLN A 163 -10.09 -19.22 6.38
CA GLN A 163 -10.95 -20.34 6.82
C GLN A 163 -11.61 -20.18 8.20
N GLN A 164 -11.53 -18.99 8.82
CA GLN A 164 -12.16 -18.74 10.13
C GLN A 164 -13.15 -17.58 10.10
N GLY A 165 -12.80 -16.46 9.40
CA GLY A 165 -13.69 -15.32 9.33
C GLY A 165 -12.97 -13.99 9.36
N PHE A 166 -13.75 -12.96 9.59
CA PHE A 166 -13.30 -11.59 9.60
C PHE A 166 -13.38 -11.00 11.00
N TYR A 167 -12.42 -10.13 11.31
CA TYR A 167 -12.31 -9.43 12.58
C TYR A 167 -11.99 -7.97 12.33
N LEU A 168 -12.68 -7.08 13.04
CA LEU A 168 -12.46 -5.64 12.95
C LEU A 168 -11.78 -5.16 14.24
N TYR A 169 -10.62 -4.51 14.11
CA TYR A 169 -9.96 -3.85 15.23
C TYR A 169 -10.50 -2.44 15.36
N ARG A 170 -11.12 -2.17 16.48
CA ARG A 170 -11.64 -0.85 16.82
C ARG A 170 -11.47 -0.54 18.29
N THR A 171 -11.58 0.74 18.63
CA THR A 171 -11.52 1.21 20.01
C THR A 171 -12.94 1.49 20.51
N GLU A 172 -13.38 0.77 21.53
CA GLU A 172 -14.64 0.99 22.23
C GLU A 172 -14.34 1.26 23.70
N ASP A 173 -14.98 2.29 24.30
CA ASP A 173 -14.88 2.63 25.72
C ASP A 173 -13.45 2.70 26.28
N LYS A 174 -12.50 3.19 25.48
CA LYS A 174 -11.04 3.28 25.76
C LYS A 174 -10.29 1.94 25.69
N GLU A 175 -10.94 0.84 25.37
CA GLU A 175 -10.32 -0.44 25.08
C GLU A 175 -10.28 -0.66 23.57
N SER A 176 -9.16 -1.16 23.09
CA SER A 176 -8.98 -1.49 21.68
C SER A 176 -8.90 -3.00 21.54
N GLN A 177 -9.79 -3.58 20.73
CA GLN A 177 -9.89 -5.02 20.56
C GLN A 177 -10.34 -5.42 19.17
N PHE A 178 -10.12 -6.69 18.84
CA PHE A 178 -10.69 -7.32 17.66
C PHE A 178 -12.11 -7.81 17.98
N VAL A 179 -13.09 -7.36 17.19
CA VAL A 179 -14.47 -7.85 17.27
C VAL A 179 -14.77 -8.68 16.03
N PRO A 180 -15.50 -9.81 16.17
CA PRO A 180 -15.85 -10.62 15.02
C PRO A 180 -16.82 -9.87 14.09
N VAL A 181 -16.63 -10.05 12.78
CA VAL A 181 -17.47 -9.50 11.71
C VAL A 181 -18.32 -10.63 11.16
N ARG A 182 -19.63 -10.42 11.04
CA ARG A 182 -20.53 -11.41 10.46
C ARG A 182 -20.46 -11.40 8.94
N GLY A 183 -20.61 -12.58 8.34
CA GLY A 183 -20.62 -12.75 6.88
C GLY A 183 -19.26 -12.78 6.24
N GLY A 184 -19.26 -12.77 4.90
CA GLY A 184 -18.05 -12.85 4.09
C GLY A 184 -17.52 -14.29 3.92
N ASP A 185 -16.86 -14.51 2.80
CA ASP A 185 -16.13 -15.75 2.51
C ASP A 185 -14.68 -15.62 2.94
N SER A 186 -14.22 -16.46 3.85
CA SER A 186 -12.84 -16.44 4.36
C SER A 186 -11.88 -17.40 3.64
N ALA A 187 -12.36 -18.15 2.64
CA ALA A 187 -11.57 -18.98 1.74
C ALA A 187 -10.98 -18.13 0.59
N VAL A 188 -10.10 -17.20 0.92
CA VAL A 188 -9.62 -16.14 0.03
C VAL A 188 -8.12 -16.18 -0.16
N LEU A 189 -7.69 -15.76 -1.35
CA LEU A 189 -6.28 -15.60 -1.72
C LEU A 189 -5.77 -14.19 -1.43
N SER A 190 -6.59 -13.17 -1.74
CA SER A 190 -6.27 -11.76 -1.59
C SER A 190 -7.50 -10.97 -1.12
N MET A 191 -7.27 -9.87 -0.44
CA MET A 191 -8.27 -8.93 0.04
C MET A 191 -7.78 -7.50 -0.18
N LEU A 192 -8.61 -6.68 -0.81
CA LEU A 192 -8.37 -5.27 -0.99
C LEU A 192 -9.57 -4.48 -0.46
N LEU A 193 -9.30 -3.31 0.08
CA LEU A 193 -10.32 -2.33 0.48
C LEU A 193 -10.06 -1.03 -0.26
N ASP A 194 -11.11 -0.45 -0.81
CA ASP A 194 -11.07 0.90 -1.36
C ASP A 194 -11.42 1.96 -0.30
N ASP A 195 -11.35 3.21 -0.69
CA ASP A 195 -11.63 4.36 0.16
C ASP A 195 -13.12 4.54 0.53
N THR A 196 -14.01 3.74 -0.08
CA THR A 196 -15.45 3.68 0.20
C THR A 196 -15.87 2.52 1.10
N ASP A 197 -14.92 1.79 1.68
CA ASP A 197 -15.11 0.57 2.46
C ASP A 197 -15.72 -0.59 1.65
N ARG A 198 -15.56 -0.57 0.33
CA ARG A 198 -15.86 -1.72 -0.53
C ARG A 198 -14.69 -2.68 -0.48
N ILE A 199 -15.02 -3.95 -0.30
CA ILE A 199 -14.04 -5.02 -0.10
C ILE A 199 -14.10 -5.93 -1.32
N TYR A 200 -12.94 -6.14 -1.93
CA TYR A 200 -12.76 -7.08 -3.02
C TYR A 200 -12.03 -8.31 -2.50
N LEU A 201 -12.65 -9.46 -2.60
CA LEU A 201 -12.10 -10.74 -2.17
C LEU A 201 -11.81 -11.60 -3.39
N LEU A 202 -10.54 -11.89 -3.63
CA LEU A 202 -10.15 -12.92 -4.58
C LEU A 202 -10.25 -14.27 -3.89
N THR A 203 -11.19 -15.11 -4.32
CA THR A 203 -11.48 -16.40 -3.75
C THR A 203 -10.49 -17.48 -4.21
N GLU A 204 -10.48 -18.63 -3.57
CA GLU A 204 -9.72 -19.81 -4.02
C GLU A 204 -10.21 -20.33 -5.38
N SER A 205 -11.49 -20.09 -5.75
CA SER A 205 -12.03 -20.37 -7.09
C SER A 205 -11.58 -19.38 -8.17
N ARG A 206 -10.77 -18.36 -7.81
CA ARG A 206 -10.26 -17.34 -8.73
C ARG A 206 -11.32 -16.37 -9.25
N GLU A 207 -12.36 -16.16 -8.47
CA GLU A 207 -13.43 -15.19 -8.70
C GLU A 207 -13.26 -13.99 -7.76
N ILE A 208 -13.72 -12.82 -8.18
CA ILE A 208 -13.75 -11.63 -7.31
C ILE A 208 -15.16 -11.46 -6.75
N ARG A 209 -15.29 -11.57 -5.45
CA ARG A 209 -16.51 -11.22 -4.71
C ARG A 209 -16.37 -9.85 -4.08
N CYS A 210 -17.45 -9.11 -4.14
CA CYS A 210 -17.52 -7.75 -3.60
C CYS A 210 -18.39 -7.74 -2.35
N TYR A 211 -17.92 -7.04 -1.32
CA TYR A 211 -18.64 -6.85 -0.07
C TYR A 211 -18.56 -5.40 0.37
N ARG A 212 -19.48 -5.01 1.22
CA ARG A 212 -19.44 -3.73 1.95
C ARG A 212 -19.48 -3.96 3.43
N LEU A 213 -18.61 -3.28 4.16
CA LEU A 213 -18.60 -3.32 5.62
C LEU A 213 -19.65 -2.34 6.15
N LEU A 214 -20.65 -2.88 6.82
CA LEU A 214 -21.74 -2.12 7.43
C LEU A 214 -21.87 -2.48 8.91
N LEU A 215 -22.68 -1.73 9.64
CA LEU A 215 -23.16 -2.13 10.96
C LEU A 215 -24.55 -2.77 10.83
N ASP A 216 -24.86 -3.72 11.68
CA ASP A 216 -26.18 -4.34 11.75
C ASP A 216 -27.28 -3.33 12.18
N GLU A 217 -28.53 -3.77 12.22
CA GLU A 217 -29.68 -2.94 12.63
C GLU A 217 -29.54 -2.35 14.03
N SER A 218 -28.75 -2.96 14.91
CA SER A 218 -28.44 -2.44 16.25
C SER A 218 -27.38 -1.32 16.22
N GLY A 219 -26.68 -1.13 15.10
CA GLY A 219 -25.57 -0.21 14.94
C GLY A 219 -24.29 -0.61 15.69
N LYS A 220 -24.19 -1.84 16.16
CA LYS A 220 -23.09 -2.31 17.01
C LYS A 220 -22.22 -3.38 16.37
N ILE A 221 -22.83 -4.34 15.66
CA ILE A 221 -22.13 -5.51 15.14
C ILE A 221 -21.72 -5.22 13.69
N PRO A 222 -20.43 -5.32 13.34
CA PRO A 222 -19.99 -5.19 11.96
C PRO A 222 -20.41 -6.41 11.13
N VAL A 223 -20.90 -6.16 9.92
CA VAL A 223 -21.41 -7.16 8.98
C VAL A 223 -20.83 -6.91 7.60
N LEU A 224 -20.38 -7.96 6.91
CA LEU A 224 -20.06 -7.95 5.50
C LEU A 224 -21.31 -8.30 4.70
N THR A 225 -21.82 -7.31 3.98
CA THR A 225 -22.94 -7.50 3.07
C THR A 225 -22.41 -7.72 1.67
N GLU A 226 -22.78 -8.81 1.03
CA GLU A 226 -22.37 -9.14 -0.32
C GLU A 226 -23.04 -8.17 -1.30
N GLU A 227 -22.26 -7.59 -2.19
CA GLU A 227 -22.70 -6.82 -3.35
C GLU A 227 -22.65 -7.70 -4.61
N SER A 228 -23.12 -7.17 -5.73
CA SER A 228 -23.00 -7.89 -7.01
C SER A 228 -21.54 -8.27 -7.24
N PRO A 229 -21.24 -9.53 -7.54
CA PRO A 229 -19.89 -9.98 -7.84
C PRO A 229 -19.38 -9.24 -9.09
N LEU A 230 -18.07 -9.07 -9.16
CA LEU A 230 -17.44 -8.55 -10.36
C LEU A 230 -17.36 -9.69 -11.38
N GLU A 231 -18.10 -9.55 -12.49
CA GLU A 231 -18.03 -10.52 -13.56
C GLU A 231 -16.67 -10.46 -14.25
N THR A 232 -15.96 -11.56 -14.28
CA THR A 232 -14.67 -11.69 -14.96
C THR A 232 -14.76 -12.80 -16.01
N GLU A 233 -14.28 -12.53 -17.22
CA GLU A 233 -14.33 -13.49 -18.32
C GLU A 233 -13.42 -14.71 -18.11
N ARG A 234 -12.45 -14.59 -17.23
CA ARG A 234 -11.40 -15.59 -17.00
C ARG A 234 -11.03 -15.67 -15.51
N PRO A 235 -10.47 -16.80 -15.05
CA PRO A 235 -9.95 -16.91 -13.69
C PRO A 235 -8.89 -15.85 -13.39
N VAL A 236 -9.05 -15.15 -12.27
CA VAL A 236 -8.16 -14.07 -11.84
C VAL A 236 -6.91 -14.65 -11.16
N SER A 237 -5.74 -14.19 -11.58
CA SER A 237 -4.47 -14.58 -10.94
C SER A 237 -4.16 -13.74 -9.71
N ASP A 238 -4.37 -12.43 -9.81
CA ASP A 238 -4.12 -11.47 -8.73
C ASP A 238 -4.88 -10.17 -8.99
N MET A 239 -4.95 -9.29 -7.99
CA MET A 239 -5.60 -7.99 -8.09
C MET A 239 -4.88 -6.95 -7.24
N VAL A 240 -4.93 -5.68 -7.66
CA VAL A 240 -4.35 -4.56 -6.92
C VAL A 240 -5.20 -3.29 -7.10
N LEU A 241 -5.25 -2.44 -6.09
CA LEU A 241 -5.84 -1.11 -6.19
C LEU A 241 -4.75 -0.09 -6.55
N ALA A 242 -5.00 0.69 -7.61
CA ALA A 242 -4.19 1.82 -8.03
C ALA A 242 -5.04 3.10 -7.90
N GLY A 243 -4.99 3.74 -6.72
CA GLY A 243 -5.98 4.72 -6.33
C GLY A 243 -7.36 4.06 -6.21
N ASN A 244 -8.36 4.60 -6.92
CA ASN A 244 -9.73 4.06 -6.93
C ASN A 244 -9.99 3.07 -8.07
N MET A 245 -8.96 2.70 -8.80
CA MET A 245 -9.06 1.79 -9.94
C MET A 245 -8.60 0.40 -9.53
N LEU A 246 -9.45 -0.60 -9.71
CA LEU A 246 -9.10 -2.00 -9.53
C LEU A 246 -8.39 -2.51 -10.79
N VAL A 247 -7.17 -3.00 -10.63
CA VAL A 247 -6.39 -3.64 -11.69
C VAL A 247 -6.41 -5.14 -11.47
N ILE A 248 -6.93 -5.87 -12.45
CA ILE A 248 -7.09 -7.33 -12.42
C ILE A 248 -6.01 -7.95 -13.30
N ASN A 249 -5.29 -8.89 -12.74
CA ASN A 249 -4.25 -9.64 -13.42
C ASN A 249 -4.72 -11.06 -13.76
N TYR A 250 -4.73 -11.38 -15.05
CA TYR A 250 -5.05 -12.71 -15.58
C TYR A 250 -3.80 -13.55 -15.92
N GLY A 251 -2.62 -13.13 -15.42
CA GLY A 251 -1.32 -13.76 -15.69
C GLY A 251 -0.59 -13.18 -16.89
N LYS A 252 -1.25 -13.06 -18.05
CA LYS A 252 -0.65 -12.48 -19.28
C LYS A 252 -1.24 -11.13 -19.69
N THR A 253 -2.37 -10.76 -19.12
CA THR A 253 -3.11 -9.54 -19.45
C THR A 253 -3.57 -8.86 -18.19
N LEU A 254 -3.66 -7.53 -18.22
CA LEU A 254 -4.22 -6.69 -17.17
C LEU A 254 -5.53 -6.08 -17.68
N GLU A 255 -6.48 -5.94 -16.78
CA GLU A 255 -7.74 -5.22 -17.00
C GLU A 255 -7.93 -4.21 -15.88
N THR A 256 -8.59 -3.11 -16.17
CA THR A 256 -8.90 -2.05 -15.19
C THR A 256 -10.40 -1.87 -15.08
N VAL A 257 -10.90 -1.81 -13.86
CA VAL A 257 -12.33 -1.67 -13.55
C VAL A 257 -12.55 -0.55 -12.53
#